data_b2f29489ccd22fcaeff9c5f024e72884
#
_entry.id   b2f29489ccd22fcaeff9c5f024e72884
#
_cell.length_a   1.000
_cell.length_b   1.000
_cell.length_c   1.000
_cell.angle_alpha   90.00
_cell.angle_beta   90.00
_cell.angle_gamma   90.00
#
_symmetry.space_group_name_H-M   'P 1'
#
loop_
_entity.id
_entity.type
_entity.pdbx_description
1 polymer ?
#
loop_
_entity_poly.entity_id
_entity_poly.type
_entity_poly.pdbx_seq_one_letter_code
_entity_poly.pdbx_strand_id
1 'polypeptide(L)'
;MAGTRPKLQCAPMIAAVVFDLDGVLLRSEEVWDAVRERYVRERGGRYDDEVQRAMMGMSAPEWSAFLHEDAGVPGTPEQINADVVELMLEAYRRDLPLLPGAVDLVRRIAAQFPLALASSSNRAIFEEALRLAGIADCFQATVSSEEVLRGKPAPDVYLEAARRLGVAPENCAAVEDSHAGIRSAHAAGMRVLAIPNPSYPPDDEALALADVVVDSPDALTASMLGD
;
A
#
# COMPACT_ATOMS: atom_id res chain seq x y z
N MET A 1 38.72 -8.21 -36.04
CA MET A 1 38.00 -8.40 -34.76
C MET A 1 37.23 -7.13 -34.43
N ALA A 2 35.92 -7.16 -34.65
CA ALA A 2 35.05 -6.00 -34.38
C ALA A 2 34.66 -6.06 -32.90
N GLY A 3 35.19 -5.17 -32.09
CA GLY A 3 34.83 -5.02 -30.68
C GLY A 3 33.38 -4.48 -30.54
N THR A 4 32.50 -5.30 -30.01
CA THR A 4 31.16 -4.93 -29.65
C THR A 4 31.23 -3.92 -28.49
N ARG A 5 30.91 -2.65 -28.73
CA ARG A 5 30.79 -1.64 -27.68
C ARG A 5 29.61 -2.05 -26.79
N PRO A 6 29.74 -2.08 -25.45
CA PRO A 6 28.62 -2.27 -24.58
C PRO A 6 27.61 -1.13 -24.85
N LYS A 7 26.34 -1.50 -25.10
CA LYS A 7 25.23 -0.52 -25.10
C LYS A 7 25.18 0.07 -23.71
N LEU A 8 25.42 1.37 -23.59
CA LEU A 8 25.02 2.13 -22.40
C LEU A 8 23.49 1.92 -22.29
N GLN A 9 23.06 1.08 -21.33
CA GLN A 9 21.67 1.07 -20.92
C GLN A 9 21.43 2.43 -20.22
N CYS A 10 20.71 3.30 -20.89
CA CYS A 10 20.14 4.48 -20.22
C CYS A 10 19.31 3.95 -19.06
N ALA A 11 19.46 4.52 -17.86
CA ALA A 11 18.58 4.22 -16.75
C ALA A 11 17.12 4.40 -17.20
N PRO A 12 16.20 3.52 -16.82
CA PRO A 12 14.80 3.64 -17.21
C PRO A 12 14.26 4.99 -16.73
N MET A 13 13.69 5.76 -17.67
CA MET A 13 13.08 7.04 -17.33
C MET A 13 11.71 6.78 -16.72
N ILE A 14 11.51 7.20 -15.46
CA ILE A 14 10.22 7.03 -14.79
C ILE A 14 9.14 7.83 -15.53
N ALA A 15 8.05 7.15 -15.84
CA ALA A 15 6.91 7.66 -16.59
C ALA A 15 5.61 7.66 -15.76
N ALA A 16 5.57 6.97 -14.63
CA ALA A 16 4.41 6.91 -13.72
C ALA A 16 4.84 6.60 -12.29
N VAL A 17 3.96 6.93 -11.32
CA VAL A 17 4.19 6.63 -9.90
C VAL A 17 3.01 5.85 -9.34
N VAL A 18 3.31 4.78 -8.60
CA VAL A 18 2.33 3.94 -7.92
C VAL A 18 2.51 4.10 -6.42
N PHE A 19 1.48 4.59 -5.74
CA PHE A 19 1.48 4.77 -4.30
C PHE A 19 0.85 3.57 -3.60
N ASP A 20 1.41 3.16 -2.47
CA ASP A 20 0.63 2.49 -1.46
C ASP A 20 -0.23 3.50 -0.69
N LEU A 21 -1.19 3.02 0.12
CA LEU A 21 -2.07 3.84 0.94
C LEU A 21 -1.65 3.85 2.41
N ASP A 22 -1.67 2.65 3.00
CA ASP A 22 -1.52 2.46 4.45
C ASP A 22 -0.06 2.60 4.85
N GLY A 23 0.26 3.51 5.79
CA GLY A 23 1.63 3.85 6.15
C GLY A 23 2.33 4.86 5.22
N VAL A 24 1.82 5.08 4.00
CA VAL A 24 2.33 6.07 3.04
C VAL A 24 1.49 7.36 3.02
N LEU A 25 0.19 7.22 2.92
CA LEU A 25 -0.75 8.35 2.90
C LEU A 25 -1.56 8.45 4.19
N LEU A 26 -1.82 7.33 4.85
CA LEU A 26 -2.60 7.23 6.08
C LEU A 26 -1.79 6.55 7.19
N ARG A 27 -1.94 7.04 8.42
CA ARG A 27 -1.55 6.33 9.65
C ARG A 27 -2.71 5.43 10.07
N SER A 28 -2.98 4.40 9.28
CA SER A 28 -4.20 3.59 9.40
C SER A 28 -4.08 2.42 10.36
N GLU A 29 -2.86 1.98 10.71
CA GLU A 29 -2.63 0.77 11.50
C GLU A 29 -3.34 0.82 12.86
N GLU A 30 -3.26 1.96 13.56
CA GLU A 30 -3.93 2.14 14.85
C GLU A 30 -5.46 2.08 14.73
N VAL A 31 -6.01 2.57 13.60
CA VAL A 31 -7.45 2.53 13.33
C VAL A 31 -7.89 1.10 13.03
N TRP A 32 -7.12 0.40 12.17
CA TRP A 32 -7.34 -1.01 11.86
C TRP A 32 -7.31 -1.87 13.12
N ASP A 33 -6.32 -1.64 13.99
CA ASP A 33 -6.17 -2.37 15.24
C ASP A 33 -7.36 -2.13 16.17
N ALA A 34 -7.71 -0.88 16.42
CA ALA A 34 -8.82 -0.52 17.30
C ALA A 34 -10.17 -1.06 16.79
N VAL A 35 -10.41 -1.00 15.48
CA VAL A 35 -11.64 -1.51 14.87
C VAL A 35 -11.71 -3.05 14.98
N ARG A 36 -10.64 -3.75 14.66
CA ARG A 36 -10.58 -5.22 14.73
C ARG A 36 -10.66 -5.71 16.18
N GLU A 37 -9.93 -5.09 17.10
CA GLU A 37 -10.00 -5.42 18.53
C GLU A 37 -11.43 -5.31 19.05
N ARG A 38 -12.08 -4.17 18.81
CA ARG A 38 -13.47 -3.96 19.23
C ARG A 38 -14.40 -5.01 18.62
N TYR A 39 -14.30 -5.24 17.29
CA TYR A 39 -15.14 -6.18 16.56
C TYR A 39 -15.01 -7.60 17.10
N VAL A 40 -13.78 -8.07 17.32
CA VAL A 40 -13.47 -9.42 17.81
C VAL A 40 -13.95 -9.60 19.26
N ARG A 41 -13.66 -8.64 20.14
CA ARG A 41 -14.06 -8.71 21.57
C ARG A 41 -15.57 -8.68 21.74
N GLU A 42 -16.30 -7.85 21.01
CA GLU A 42 -17.77 -7.78 21.04
C GLU A 42 -18.42 -9.09 20.60
N ARG A 43 -17.71 -9.93 19.82
CA ARG A 43 -18.19 -11.23 19.34
C ARG A 43 -17.62 -12.44 20.09
N GLY A 44 -16.87 -12.18 21.18
CA GLY A 44 -16.32 -13.22 22.05
C GLY A 44 -15.09 -13.94 21.50
N GLY A 45 -14.48 -13.40 20.44
CA GLY A 45 -13.20 -13.88 19.91
C GLY A 45 -11.99 -13.44 20.74
N ARG A 46 -10.83 -14.03 20.44
CA ARG A 46 -9.54 -13.70 21.06
C ARG A 46 -8.87 -12.55 20.30
N TYR A 47 -8.46 -11.51 21.01
CA TYR A 47 -7.62 -10.44 20.47
C TYR A 47 -6.51 -10.08 21.44
N ASP A 48 -5.27 -10.28 21.03
CA ASP A 48 -4.03 -10.02 21.77
C ASP A 48 -2.92 -9.62 20.78
N ASP A 49 -1.74 -9.30 21.28
CA ASP A 49 -0.58 -8.86 20.49
C ASP A 49 -0.12 -9.91 19.46
N GLU A 50 -0.41 -11.20 19.67
CA GLU A 50 -0.08 -12.26 18.73
C GLU A 50 -1.04 -12.20 17.52
N VAL A 51 -2.34 -12.09 17.78
CA VAL A 51 -3.39 -11.93 16.77
C VAL A 51 -3.16 -10.67 15.95
N GLN A 52 -2.89 -9.53 16.61
CA GLN A 52 -2.58 -8.27 15.95
C GLN A 52 -1.40 -8.41 14.99
N ARG A 53 -0.27 -8.92 15.49
CA ARG A 53 0.95 -9.09 14.67
C ARG A 53 0.77 -10.05 13.51
N ALA A 54 0.00 -11.13 13.70
CA ALA A 54 -0.26 -12.10 12.64
C ALA A 54 -1.02 -11.47 11.46
N MET A 55 -1.93 -10.53 11.72
CA MET A 55 -2.74 -9.89 10.67
C MET A 55 -2.02 -8.77 9.89
N MET A 56 -0.83 -8.35 10.32
CA MET A 56 -0.10 -7.28 9.64
C MET A 56 0.26 -7.67 8.21
N GLY A 57 -0.13 -6.84 7.25
CA GLY A 57 0.13 -7.06 5.82
C GLY A 57 -0.78 -8.09 5.14
N MET A 58 -1.68 -8.75 5.87
CA MET A 58 -2.66 -9.67 5.28
C MET A 58 -3.66 -8.92 4.39
N SER A 59 -4.00 -9.52 3.28
CA SER A 59 -5.12 -9.09 2.44
C SER A 59 -6.47 -9.34 3.13
N ALA A 60 -7.54 -8.72 2.62
CA ALA A 60 -8.88 -8.84 3.21
C ALA A 60 -9.38 -10.30 3.32
N PRO A 61 -9.20 -11.18 2.33
CA PRO A 61 -9.54 -12.59 2.49
C PRO A 61 -8.72 -13.31 3.57
N GLU A 62 -7.42 -12.98 3.69
CA GLU A 62 -6.52 -13.63 4.64
C GLU A 62 -6.85 -13.26 6.08
N TRP A 63 -6.96 -11.96 6.42
CA TRP A 63 -7.25 -11.57 7.81
C TRP A 63 -8.68 -11.94 8.25
N SER A 64 -9.66 -11.93 7.33
CA SER A 64 -11.03 -12.33 7.68
C SER A 64 -11.15 -13.84 7.94
N ALA A 65 -10.45 -14.66 7.15
CA ALA A 65 -10.33 -16.10 7.42
C ALA A 65 -9.61 -16.36 8.75
N PHE A 66 -8.50 -15.67 9.02
CA PHE A 66 -7.74 -15.77 10.26
C PHE A 66 -8.59 -15.39 11.48
N LEU A 67 -9.39 -14.32 11.42
CA LEU A 67 -10.30 -13.94 12.51
C LEU A 67 -11.35 -15.01 12.78
N HIS A 68 -11.84 -15.69 11.74
CA HIS A 68 -12.78 -16.80 11.89
C HIS A 68 -12.11 -18.05 12.47
N GLU A 69 -11.02 -18.49 11.87
CA GLU A 69 -10.39 -19.79 12.14
C GLU A 69 -9.55 -19.79 13.41
N ASP A 70 -8.74 -18.73 13.62
CA ASP A 70 -7.74 -18.68 14.69
C ASP A 70 -8.16 -17.79 15.88
N ALA A 71 -8.85 -16.68 15.62
CA ALA A 71 -9.35 -15.80 16.67
C ALA A 71 -10.73 -16.18 17.20
N GLY A 72 -11.42 -17.12 16.55
CA GLY A 72 -12.70 -17.69 16.99
C GLY A 72 -13.89 -16.76 16.82
N VAL A 73 -13.84 -15.85 15.86
CA VAL A 73 -14.94 -14.93 15.56
C VAL A 73 -16.07 -15.69 14.85
N PRO A 74 -17.32 -15.67 15.34
CA PRO A 74 -18.45 -16.33 14.68
C PRO A 74 -18.84 -15.61 13.38
N GLY A 75 -19.39 -16.36 12.44
CA GLY A 75 -19.80 -15.89 11.10
C GLY A 75 -18.91 -16.46 10.01
N THR A 76 -19.09 -16.03 8.77
CA THR A 76 -18.19 -16.40 7.67
C THR A 76 -17.11 -15.33 7.46
N PRO A 77 -15.96 -15.66 6.86
CA PRO A 77 -14.96 -14.66 6.50
C PRO A 77 -15.52 -13.48 5.72
N GLU A 78 -16.46 -13.72 4.80
CA GLU A 78 -17.09 -12.66 3.99
C GLU A 78 -17.94 -11.71 4.86
N GLN A 79 -18.67 -12.25 5.85
CA GLN A 79 -19.46 -11.45 6.80
C GLN A 79 -18.55 -10.63 7.70
N ILE A 80 -17.49 -11.26 8.23
CA ILE A 80 -16.47 -10.61 9.07
C ILE A 80 -15.81 -9.45 8.30
N ASN A 81 -15.42 -9.70 7.05
CA ASN A 81 -14.86 -8.67 6.19
C ASN A 81 -15.85 -7.51 5.97
N ALA A 82 -17.09 -7.80 5.60
CA ALA A 82 -18.09 -6.76 5.35
C ALA A 82 -18.35 -5.89 6.59
N ASP A 83 -18.50 -6.50 7.76
CA ASP A 83 -18.74 -5.81 9.02
C ASP A 83 -17.55 -4.91 9.41
N VAL A 84 -16.32 -5.41 9.28
CA VAL A 84 -15.10 -4.64 9.58
C VAL A 84 -14.92 -3.49 8.59
N VAL A 85 -15.19 -3.71 7.30
CA VAL A 85 -15.15 -2.65 6.28
C VAL A 85 -16.13 -1.52 6.64
N GLU A 86 -17.35 -1.83 7.05
CA GLU A 86 -18.32 -0.79 7.45
C GLU A 86 -17.83 0.01 8.66
N LEU A 87 -17.29 -0.65 9.67
CA LEU A 87 -16.70 0.01 10.84
C LEU A 87 -15.48 0.88 10.48
N MET A 88 -14.65 0.45 9.53
CA MET A 88 -13.54 1.26 9.03
C MET A 88 -14.02 2.49 8.28
N LEU A 89 -15.05 2.35 7.43
CA LEU A 89 -15.68 3.49 6.74
C LEU A 89 -16.26 4.50 7.72
N GLU A 90 -16.93 4.04 8.79
CA GLU A 90 -17.43 4.91 9.87
C GLU A 90 -16.28 5.63 10.59
N ALA A 91 -15.19 4.91 10.89
CA ALA A 91 -14.02 5.51 11.54
C ALA A 91 -13.39 6.59 10.67
N TYR A 92 -13.17 6.34 9.37
CA TYR A 92 -12.58 7.30 8.43
C TYR A 92 -13.46 8.52 8.18
N ARG A 93 -14.80 8.36 8.12
CA ARG A 93 -15.73 9.49 8.02
C ARG A 93 -15.72 10.37 9.25
N ARG A 94 -15.40 9.82 10.42
CA ARG A 94 -15.29 10.58 11.67
C ARG A 94 -13.97 11.32 11.76
N ASP A 95 -12.88 10.64 11.45
CA ASP A 95 -11.52 11.19 11.51
C ASP A 95 -10.59 10.38 10.58
N LEU A 96 -10.24 10.96 9.45
CA LEU A 96 -9.34 10.33 8.49
C LEU A 96 -7.89 10.50 8.97
N PRO A 97 -7.14 9.42 9.24
CA PRO A 97 -5.81 9.50 9.83
C PRO A 97 -4.71 9.82 8.78
N LEU A 98 -4.82 10.98 8.12
CA LEU A 98 -3.85 11.43 7.13
C LEU A 98 -2.45 11.63 7.73
N LEU A 99 -1.43 11.12 7.06
CA LEU A 99 -0.05 11.46 7.37
C LEU A 99 0.22 12.93 7.01
N PRO A 100 0.97 13.67 7.87
CA PRO A 100 1.40 15.02 7.53
C PRO A 100 2.14 15.05 6.19
N GLY A 101 1.80 16.00 5.32
CA GLY A 101 2.42 16.16 4.01
C GLY A 101 1.92 15.20 2.91
N ALA A 102 1.14 14.16 3.24
CA ALA A 102 0.70 13.14 2.26
C ALA A 102 -0.12 13.73 1.09
N VAL A 103 -1.08 14.61 1.39
CA VAL A 103 -1.91 15.26 0.35
C VAL A 103 -1.05 16.15 -0.56
N ASP A 104 -0.12 16.90 0.02
CA ASP A 104 0.77 17.78 -0.74
C ASP A 104 1.76 16.98 -1.58
N LEU A 105 2.25 15.85 -1.05
CA LEU A 105 3.07 14.90 -1.82
C LEU A 105 2.31 14.41 -3.06
N VAL A 106 1.10 13.86 -2.89
CA VAL A 106 0.30 13.35 -4.01
C VAL A 106 0.08 14.41 -5.06
N ARG A 107 -0.36 15.62 -4.66
CA ARG A 107 -0.59 16.74 -5.59
C ARG A 107 0.67 17.18 -6.32
N ARG A 108 1.80 17.23 -5.62
CA ARG A 108 3.10 17.62 -6.18
C ARG A 108 3.59 16.61 -7.22
N ILE A 109 3.41 15.31 -6.97
CA ILE A 109 3.81 14.26 -7.92
C ILE A 109 2.81 14.17 -9.08
N ALA A 110 1.49 14.29 -8.82
CA ALA A 110 0.45 14.28 -9.85
C ALA A 110 0.60 15.40 -10.90
N ALA A 111 1.22 16.52 -10.51
CA ALA A 111 1.53 17.60 -11.44
C ALA A 111 2.55 17.24 -12.52
N GLN A 112 3.30 16.14 -12.35
CA GLN A 112 4.41 15.75 -13.22
C GLN A 112 4.26 14.34 -13.80
N PHE A 113 3.55 13.44 -13.08
CA PHE A 113 3.42 12.02 -13.44
C PHE A 113 1.97 11.54 -13.33
N PRO A 114 1.53 10.64 -14.19
CA PRO A 114 0.31 9.85 -13.96
C PRO A 114 0.48 8.99 -12.71
N LEU A 115 -0.58 8.93 -11.88
CA LEU A 115 -0.55 8.19 -10.63
C LEU A 115 -1.48 6.98 -10.64
N ALA A 116 -1.06 5.91 -9.96
CA ALA A 116 -1.94 4.84 -9.52
C ALA A 116 -1.82 4.60 -8.01
N LEU A 117 -2.85 3.99 -7.43
CA LEU A 117 -2.84 3.42 -6.09
C LEU A 117 -2.80 1.89 -6.18
N ALA A 118 -1.98 1.25 -5.34
CA ALA A 118 -1.88 -0.20 -5.20
C ALA A 118 -1.88 -0.57 -3.71
N SER A 119 -3.03 -0.99 -3.17
CA SER A 119 -3.22 -1.19 -1.75
C SER A 119 -3.67 -2.62 -1.41
N SER A 120 -3.29 -3.10 -0.22
CA SER A 120 -3.82 -4.32 0.38
C SER A 120 -5.22 -4.12 0.98
N SER A 121 -5.64 -2.89 1.17
CA SER A 121 -6.96 -2.54 1.71
C SER A 121 -8.09 -2.80 0.73
N ASN A 122 -9.29 -3.03 1.27
CA ASN A 122 -10.52 -3.17 0.49
C ASN A 122 -10.77 -1.93 -0.38
N ARG A 123 -11.29 -2.14 -1.58
CA ARG A 123 -11.60 -1.05 -2.54
C ARG A 123 -12.45 0.04 -1.92
N ALA A 124 -13.53 -0.32 -1.22
CA ALA A 124 -14.43 0.65 -0.59
C ALA A 124 -13.71 1.56 0.41
N ILE A 125 -12.74 1.04 1.18
CA ILE A 125 -12.00 1.78 2.19
C ILE A 125 -11.09 2.82 1.54
N PHE A 126 -10.26 2.42 0.56
CA PHE A 126 -9.35 3.38 -0.04
C PHE A 126 -10.07 4.42 -0.93
N GLU A 127 -11.15 4.04 -1.62
CA GLU A 127 -11.94 5.00 -2.40
C GLU A 127 -12.54 6.09 -1.50
N GLU A 128 -13.09 5.71 -0.34
CA GLU A 128 -13.59 6.66 0.64
C GLU A 128 -12.46 7.51 1.23
N ALA A 129 -11.30 6.93 1.54
CA ALA A 129 -10.15 7.65 2.04
C ALA A 129 -9.66 8.71 1.04
N LEU A 130 -9.48 8.35 -0.23
CA LEU A 130 -9.06 9.28 -1.29
C LEU A 130 -10.09 10.40 -1.49
N ARG A 131 -11.39 10.07 -1.42
CA ARG A 131 -12.49 11.05 -1.51
C ARG A 131 -12.46 12.04 -0.35
N LEU A 132 -12.33 11.55 0.88
CA LEU A 132 -12.25 12.38 2.10
C LEU A 132 -11.01 13.26 2.10
N ALA A 133 -9.87 12.75 1.61
CA ALA A 133 -8.62 13.50 1.47
C ALA A 133 -8.66 14.53 0.32
N GLY A 134 -9.65 14.48 -0.58
CA GLY A 134 -9.76 15.37 -1.74
C GLY A 134 -8.64 15.18 -2.77
N ILE A 135 -8.19 13.94 -2.95
CA ILE A 135 -7.11 13.56 -3.88
C ILE A 135 -7.51 12.43 -4.85
N ALA A 136 -8.78 11.99 -4.84
CA ALA A 136 -9.23 10.91 -5.71
C ALA A 136 -8.93 11.19 -7.20
N ASP A 137 -9.15 12.42 -7.65
CA ASP A 137 -8.91 12.84 -9.05
C ASP A 137 -7.42 12.88 -9.44
N CYS A 138 -6.49 12.76 -8.48
CA CYS A 138 -5.07 12.65 -8.77
C CYS A 138 -4.68 11.28 -9.31
N PHE A 139 -5.47 10.24 -9.04
CA PHE A 139 -5.18 8.86 -9.42
C PHE A 139 -5.94 8.45 -10.68
N GLN A 140 -5.20 8.07 -11.73
CA GLN A 140 -5.77 7.58 -12.99
C GLN A 140 -6.17 6.11 -12.90
N ALA A 141 -5.59 5.37 -11.97
CA ALA A 141 -5.91 3.97 -11.69
C ALA A 141 -5.81 3.66 -10.20
N THR A 142 -6.63 2.74 -9.73
CA THR A 142 -6.54 2.19 -8.37
C THR A 142 -6.70 0.68 -8.42
N VAL A 143 -5.93 -0.05 -7.60
CA VAL A 143 -5.95 -1.51 -7.51
C VAL A 143 -6.01 -1.93 -6.05
N SER A 144 -6.98 -2.77 -5.71
CA SER A 144 -7.03 -3.49 -4.44
C SER A 144 -6.42 -4.88 -4.59
N SER A 145 -5.80 -5.41 -3.53
CA SER A 145 -5.40 -6.82 -3.48
C SER A 145 -6.58 -7.80 -3.66
N GLU A 146 -7.82 -7.34 -3.48
CA GLU A 146 -9.04 -8.12 -3.77
C GLU A 146 -9.22 -8.42 -5.28
N GLU A 147 -8.54 -7.66 -6.15
CA GLU A 147 -8.71 -7.74 -7.61
C GLU A 147 -7.62 -8.55 -8.31
N VAL A 148 -6.66 -9.06 -7.55
CA VAL A 148 -5.52 -9.83 -8.06
C VAL A 148 -5.46 -11.21 -7.43
N LEU A 149 -4.69 -12.10 -8.05
CA LEU A 149 -4.61 -13.49 -7.57
C LEU A 149 -3.87 -13.59 -6.23
N ARG A 150 -2.82 -12.78 -6.05
CA ARG A 150 -1.96 -12.82 -4.87
C ARG A 150 -1.71 -11.39 -4.38
N GLY A 151 -1.94 -11.18 -3.08
CA GLY A 151 -1.58 -9.94 -2.39
C GLY A 151 -0.05 -9.76 -2.23
N LYS A 152 0.36 -8.60 -1.70
CA LYS A 152 1.74 -8.34 -1.31
C LYS A 152 2.23 -9.44 -0.32
N PRO A 153 3.43 -9.98 -0.46
CA PRO A 153 4.57 -9.49 -1.22
C PRO A 153 4.64 -9.96 -2.70
N ALA A 154 3.62 -10.66 -3.24
CA ALA A 154 3.60 -10.95 -4.67
C ALA A 154 3.45 -9.65 -5.50
N PRO A 155 4.01 -9.59 -6.72
CA PRO A 155 4.04 -8.36 -7.51
C PRO A 155 2.70 -7.97 -8.16
N ASP A 156 1.67 -8.81 -8.01
CA ASP A 156 0.46 -8.79 -8.84
C ASP A 156 -0.27 -7.44 -8.78
N VAL A 157 -0.39 -6.82 -7.60
CA VAL A 157 -1.07 -5.54 -7.42
C VAL A 157 -0.34 -4.38 -8.12
N TYR A 158 1.00 -4.37 -8.08
CA TYR A 158 1.81 -3.36 -8.75
C TYR A 158 1.84 -3.56 -10.26
N LEU A 159 1.94 -4.81 -10.74
CA LEU A 159 1.85 -5.13 -12.16
C LEU A 159 0.50 -4.73 -12.74
N GLU A 160 -0.59 -4.97 -12.03
CA GLU A 160 -1.92 -4.55 -12.44
C GLU A 160 -2.08 -3.01 -12.45
N ALA A 161 -1.49 -2.31 -11.48
CA ALA A 161 -1.47 -0.85 -11.45
C ALA A 161 -0.73 -0.27 -12.67
N ALA A 162 0.46 -0.78 -12.98
CA ALA A 162 1.21 -0.39 -14.18
C ALA A 162 0.43 -0.68 -15.47
N ARG A 163 -0.20 -1.86 -15.55
CA ARG A 163 -1.04 -2.24 -16.70
C ARG A 163 -2.22 -1.27 -16.89
N ARG A 164 -2.89 -0.85 -15.82
CA ARG A 164 -4.01 0.13 -15.88
C ARG A 164 -3.53 1.52 -16.31
N LEU A 165 -2.32 1.91 -15.91
CA LEU A 165 -1.71 3.16 -16.41
C LEU A 165 -1.19 3.06 -17.84
N GLY A 166 -1.04 1.85 -18.40
CA GLY A 166 -0.45 1.64 -19.71
C GLY A 166 1.06 1.93 -19.77
N VAL A 167 1.75 1.79 -18.61
CA VAL A 167 3.19 2.03 -18.46
C VAL A 167 3.88 0.71 -18.11
N ALA A 168 5.05 0.46 -18.71
CA ALA A 168 5.84 -0.72 -18.37
C ALA A 168 6.35 -0.62 -16.91
N PRO A 169 6.32 -1.71 -16.12
CA PRO A 169 6.69 -1.67 -14.69
C PRO A 169 8.07 -1.06 -14.42
N GLU A 170 9.05 -1.35 -15.27
CA GLU A 170 10.41 -0.81 -15.18
C GLU A 170 10.50 0.72 -15.37
N ASN A 171 9.44 1.32 -15.92
CA ASN A 171 9.28 2.78 -16.04
C ASN A 171 8.33 3.35 -14.98
N CYS A 172 7.98 2.58 -13.97
CA CYS A 172 7.21 3.02 -12.83
C CYS A 172 8.09 3.15 -11.57
N ALA A 173 7.77 4.13 -10.74
CA ALA A 173 8.26 4.19 -9.37
C ALA A 173 7.14 3.81 -8.40
N ALA A 174 7.46 3.06 -7.35
CA ALA A 174 6.54 2.73 -6.27
C ALA A 174 6.93 3.48 -4.99
N VAL A 175 5.94 3.98 -4.25
CA VAL A 175 6.14 4.60 -2.93
C VAL A 175 5.51 3.69 -1.88
N GLU A 176 6.32 3.23 -0.92
CA GLU A 176 5.99 2.16 0.02
C GLU A 176 6.56 2.41 1.42
N ASP A 177 5.96 1.75 2.44
CA ASP A 177 6.40 1.84 3.83
C ASP A 177 6.76 0.49 4.45
N SER A 178 6.20 -0.62 3.92
CA SER A 178 6.19 -1.95 4.53
C SER A 178 7.16 -2.93 3.87
N HIS A 179 7.61 -3.95 4.64
CA HIS A 179 8.46 -5.00 4.07
C HIS A 179 7.78 -5.79 2.94
N ALA A 180 6.47 -6.07 3.08
CA ALA A 180 5.72 -6.82 2.07
C ALA A 180 5.52 -5.98 0.79
N GLY A 181 5.24 -4.69 0.94
CA GLY A 181 5.05 -3.78 -0.17
C GLY A 181 6.34 -3.47 -0.92
N ILE A 182 7.44 -3.20 -0.23
CA ILE A 182 8.77 -3.02 -0.83
C ILE A 182 9.17 -4.24 -1.66
N ARG A 183 9.02 -5.46 -1.10
CA ARG A 183 9.28 -6.71 -1.83
C ARG A 183 8.37 -6.87 -3.05
N SER A 184 7.09 -6.51 -2.93
CA SER A 184 6.11 -6.58 -4.02
C SER A 184 6.47 -5.63 -5.17
N ALA A 185 6.76 -4.37 -4.87
CA ALA A 185 7.15 -3.37 -5.86
C ALA A 185 8.48 -3.72 -6.55
N HIS A 186 9.47 -4.18 -5.76
CA HIS A 186 10.76 -4.64 -6.31
C HIS A 186 10.57 -5.87 -7.22
N ALA A 187 9.76 -6.85 -6.81
CA ALA A 187 9.46 -8.03 -7.61
C ALA A 187 8.67 -7.69 -8.89
N ALA A 188 7.93 -6.59 -8.91
CA ALA A 188 7.29 -6.04 -10.10
C ALA A 188 8.29 -5.36 -11.06
N GLY A 189 9.55 -5.18 -10.65
CA GLY A 189 10.58 -4.49 -11.43
C GLY A 189 10.48 -2.97 -11.42
N MET A 190 9.77 -2.39 -10.45
CA MET A 190 9.64 -0.94 -10.28
C MET A 190 10.82 -0.35 -9.52
N ARG A 191 11.09 0.93 -9.70
CA ARG A 191 11.95 1.71 -8.81
C ARG A 191 11.23 1.91 -7.47
N VAL A 192 11.86 1.54 -6.35
CA VAL A 192 11.23 1.56 -5.03
C VAL A 192 11.72 2.73 -4.20
N LEU A 193 10.78 3.58 -3.76
CA LEU A 193 11.02 4.64 -2.81
C LEU A 193 10.33 4.29 -1.49
N ALA A 194 11.12 4.05 -0.45
CA ALA A 194 10.61 3.67 0.86
C ALA A 194 10.46 4.89 1.78
N ILE A 195 9.32 4.97 2.47
CA ILE A 195 9.05 5.86 3.60
C ILE A 195 8.76 4.96 4.81
N PRO A 196 9.78 4.43 5.51
CA PRO A 196 9.58 3.42 6.53
C PRO A 196 8.65 3.88 7.65
N ASN A 197 7.66 3.05 8.00
CA ASN A 197 6.80 3.32 9.13
C ASN A 197 7.59 3.20 10.45
N PRO A 198 7.71 4.25 11.26
CA PRO A 198 8.53 4.22 12.46
C PRO A 198 7.98 3.28 13.56
N SER A 199 6.67 2.99 13.55
CA SER A 199 6.04 2.08 14.50
C SER A 199 6.20 0.61 14.10
N TYR A 200 6.32 0.34 12.79
CA TYR A 200 6.43 -1.00 12.20
C TYR A 200 7.49 -1.00 11.09
N PRO A 201 8.75 -0.75 11.42
CA PRO A 201 9.79 -0.58 10.39
C PRO A 201 9.99 -1.86 9.58
N PRO A 202 10.18 -1.74 8.26
CA PRO A 202 10.59 -2.86 7.43
C PRO A 202 11.90 -3.47 7.92
N ASP A 203 12.08 -4.77 7.68
CA ASP A 203 13.34 -5.43 7.95
C ASP A 203 14.48 -4.91 7.04
N ASP A 204 15.73 -5.10 7.46
CA ASP A 204 16.92 -4.64 6.72
C ASP A 204 17.00 -5.24 5.31
N GLU A 205 16.51 -6.48 5.12
CA GLU A 205 16.48 -7.15 3.83
C GLU A 205 15.50 -6.48 2.86
N ALA A 206 14.33 -6.07 3.35
CA ALA A 206 13.37 -5.33 2.53
C ALA A 206 13.88 -3.92 2.22
N LEU A 207 14.45 -3.21 3.20
CA LEU A 207 15.02 -1.89 2.98
C LEU A 207 16.17 -1.90 1.97
N ALA A 208 16.98 -2.97 1.92
CA ALA A 208 18.02 -3.14 0.93
C ALA A 208 17.51 -3.27 -0.52
N LEU A 209 16.22 -3.52 -0.72
CA LEU A 209 15.57 -3.56 -2.04
C LEU A 209 15.06 -2.18 -2.50
N ALA A 210 15.03 -1.19 -1.60
CA ALA A 210 14.62 0.16 -1.95
C ALA A 210 15.77 0.92 -2.63
N ASP A 211 15.46 1.63 -3.72
CA ASP A 211 16.40 2.48 -4.44
C ASP A 211 16.64 3.82 -3.71
N VAL A 212 15.61 4.27 -2.98
CA VAL A 212 15.63 5.50 -2.18
C VAL A 212 14.89 5.26 -0.88
N VAL A 213 15.45 5.75 0.24
CA VAL A 213 14.80 5.74 1.54
C VAL A 213 14.72 7.18 2.04
N VAL A 214 13.54 7.62 2.47
CA VAL A 214 13.29 8.95 3.06
C VAL A 214 12.49 8.81 4.35
N ASP A 215 12.61 9.79 5.24
CA ASP A 215 12.01 9.71 6.58
C ASP A 215 10.56 10.22 6.64
N SER A 216 10.06 10.86 5.58
CA SER A 216 8.71 11.43 5.56
C SER A 216 8.21 11.71 4.13
N PRO A 217 6.88 11.87 3.93
CA PRO A 217 6.31 12.30 2.66
C PRO A 217 6.86 13.64 2.16
N ASP A 218 7.19 14.57 3.06
CA ASP A 218 7.72 15.89 2.69
C ASP A 218 9.14 15.81 2.12
N ALA A 219 9.93 14.83 2.55
CA ALA A 219 11.29 14.61 2.07
C ALA A 219 11.34 14.01 0.65
N LEU A 220 10.27 13.37 0.17
CA LEU A 220 10.21 12.77 -1.16
C LEU A 220 10.00 13.86 -2.22
N THR A 221 10.94 13.98 -3.16
CA THR A 221 10.89 14.96 -4.26
C THR A 221 10.79 14.28 -5.63
N ALA A 222 10.28 14.99 -6.61
CA ALA A 222 10.17 14.48 -7.99
C ALA A 222 11.55 14.10 -8.59
N SER A 223 12.62 14.79 -8.22
CA SER A 223 13.99 14.45 -8.67
C SER A 223 14.48 13.08 -8.16
N MET A 224 13.93 12.56 -7.06
CA MET A 224 14.27 11.23 -6.55
C MET A 224 13.61 10.11 -7.36
N LEU A 225 12.60 10.44 -8.18
CA LEU A 225 11.89 9.46 -9.01
C LEU A 225 12.70 9.07 -10.26
N GLY A 226 13.62 9.90 -10.70
CA GLY A 226 14.52 9.57 -11.81
C GLY A 226 15.19 10.81 -12.39
N ASP A 227 16.47 10.83 -12.39
CA ASP A 227 17.34 11.45 -13.39
C ASP A 227 17.82 10.38 -14.37
#